data_bf1284deddc3ade6df906bbf89ec407f
#
_entry.id   bf1284deddc3ade6df906bbf89ec407f
#
_cell.length_a   1.000
_cell.length_b   1.000
_cell.length_c   1.000
_cell.angle_alpha   90.00
_cell.angle_beta   90.00
_cell.angle_gamma   90.00
#
_symmetry.space_group_name_H-M   'P 1'
#
loop_
_entity.id
_entity.type
_entity.pdbx_description
1 polymer ?
#
loop_
_entity_poly.entity_id
_entity_poly.type
_entity_poly.pdbx_seq_one_letter_code
_entity_poly.pdbx_strand_id
1 'polypeptide(L)'
;MIRVRQYFLLILFLPLFFCNCEGFKQTSKKDFNEGFYKSRLFHKNLIKVYVVPREDQIDIYPEKGHDKIDTTVAAKIIFTPDHMPGDFKEYLFHRNSVDIDVNSTVLKYRPSVSGFPNQLNTSIFNGAVFVGYRNDIFKIKYKENPLYELKRSTRHYGFSAGVFAGLGTTPMNEYVTLSNIAIEYDGFVNVEGVALILSIRKLNFGFNLGVEHLMDPNRKFWIYQGKPWLGICIGLHLD
;
A
#
# COMPACT_ATOMS: atom_id res chain seq x y z
N MET A 1 31.36 -0.65 -29.04
CA MET A 1 30.18 0.01 -29.62
C MET A 1 28.82 -0.50 -29.09
N ILE A 2 28.72 -1.63 -28.39
CA ILE A 2 27.44 -2.17 -27.89
C ILE A 2 26.93 -1.51 -26.60
N ARG A 3 27.82 -0.99 -25.75
CA ARG A 3 27.42 -0.38 -24.45
C ARG A 3 26.71 1.00 -24.55
N VAL A 4 27.00 1.78 -25.57
CA VAL A 4 26.37 3.12 -25.75
C VAL A 4 24.89 3.00 -26.15
N ARG A 5 24.51 1.93 -26.84
CA ARG A 5 23.13 1.72 -27.31
C ARG A 5 22.15 1.36 -26.19
N GLN A 6 22.62 0.76 -25.10
CA GLN A 6 21.80 0.45 -23.92
C GLN A 6 21.45 1.69 -23.10
N TYR A 7 22.38 2.62 -22.96
CA TYR A 7 22.12 3.89 -22.25
C TYR A 7 21.19 4.81 -23.05
N PHE A 8 21.24 4.76 -24.38
CA PHE A 8 20.35 5.54 -25.23
C PHE A 8 18.88 5.09 -25.12
N LEU A 9 18.63 3.78 -24.96
CA LEU A 9 17.30 3.24 -24.69
C LEU A 9 16.78 3.64 -23.30
N LEU A 10 17.62 3.67 -22.29
CA LEU A 10 17.26 4.08 -20.92
C LEU A 10 16.90 5.57 -20.85
N ILE A 11 17.63 6.43 -21.57
CA ILE A 11 17.37 7.88 -21.65
C ILE A 11 16.09 8.16 -22.46
N LEU A 12 15.76 7.35 -23.44
CA LEU A 12 14.55 7.50 -24.26
C LEU A 12 13.26 7.13 -23.48
N PHE A 13 13.36 6.25 -22.47
CA PHE A 13 12.23 5.87 -21.61
C PHE A 13 11.98 6.84 -20.44
N LEU A 14 12.97 7.67 -20.08
CA LEU A 14 12.85 8.61 -18.95
C LEU A 14 11.74 9.67 -19.15
N PRO A 15 11.52 10.27 -20.33
CA PRO A 15 10.46 11.26 -20.50
C PRO A 15 9.04 10.68 -20.54
N LEU A 16 8.85 9.37 -20.74
CA LEU A 16 7.53 8.73 -20.72
C LEU A 16 6.91 8.71 -19.31
N PHE A 17 7.70 8.85 -18.25
CA PHE A 17 7.21 8.94 -16.87
C PHE A 17 6.77 10.35 -16.47
N PHE A 18 7.10 11.39 -17.25
CA PHE A 18 6.74 12.78 -16.97
C PHE A 18 5.57 13.33 -17.78
N CYS A 19 5.04 12.56 -18.73
CA CYS A 19 3.88 12.96 -19.48
C CYS A 19 2.59 12.47 -18.82
N ASN A 20 1.79 13.44 -18.36
CA ASN A 20 0.42 13.34 -17.86
C ASN A 20 0.22 13.04 -16.38
N CYS A 21 0.55 14.02 -15.56
CA CYS A 21 0.07 14.11 -14.18
C CYS A 21 -1.18 15.01 -14.02
N GLU A 22 -1.97 15.26 -15.06
CA GLU A 22 -3.16 16.12 -14.99
C GLU A 22 -4.49 15.39 -14.74
N GLY A 23 -4.49 14.09 -14.49
CA GLY A 23 -5.71 13.30 -14.35
C GLY A 23 -5.91 12.57 -13.03
N PHE A 24 -4.91 12.48 -12.17
CA PHE A 24 -5.04 11.83 -10.85
C PHE A 24 -5.41 12.89 -9.80
N LYS A 25 -6.68 13.32 -9.76
CA LYS A 25 -7.26 13.75 -8.49
C LYS A 25 -7.29 12.52 -7.60
N GLN A 26 -6.20 12.29 -6.89
CA GLN A 26 -6.11 11.25 -5.90
C GLN A 26 -6.92 11.73 -4.69
N THR A 27 -8.22 11.46 -4.75
CA THR A 27 -9.10 11.59 -3.57
C THR A 27 -8.45 10.77 -2.48
N SER A 28 -8.19 11.37 -1.32
CA SER A 28 -7.53 10.69 -0.21
C SER A 28 -8.13 9.30 -0.02
N LYS A 29 -7.31 8.25 -0.17
CA LYS A 29 -7.77 6.85 -0.09
C LYS A 29 -8.32 6.52 1.30
N LYS A 30 -8.00 7.34 2.30
CA LYS A 30 -8.38 7.17 3.72
C LYS A 30 -9.70 7.84 4.06
N ASP A 31 -10.17 8.77 3.23
CA ASP A 31 -11.39 9.49 3.50
C ASP A 31 -12.58 8.80 2.86
N PHE A 32 -13.69 8.84 3.57
CA PHE A 32 -14.96 8.36 3.07
C PHE A 32 -15.59 9.45 2.21
N ASN A 33 -15.20 9.45 0.94
CA ASN A 33 -15.60 10.44 -0.06
C ASN A 33 -16.68 9.90 -0.99
N GLU A 34 -17.23 10.78 -1.79
CA GLU A 34 -18.16 10.41 -2.85
C GLU A 34 -17.54 9.40 -3.82
N GLY A 35 -18.30 8.35 -4.17
CA GLY A 35 -17.83 7.33 -5.09
C GLY A 35 -18.52 5.97 -4.96
N PHE A 36 -17.99 5.01 -5.73
CA PHE A 36 -18.49 3.65 -5.72
C PHE A 36 -17.89 2.80 -4.59
N TYR A 37 -18.77 2.12 -3.87
CA TYR A 37 -18.44 1.20 -2.78
C TYR A 37 -19.24 -0.09 -2.94
N LYS A 38 -18.85 -1.12 -2.19
CA LYS A 38 -19.64 -2.33 -2.00
C LYS A 38 -20.22 -2.33 -0.60
N SER A 39 -21.53 -2.58 -0.47
CA SER A 39 -22.23 -2.60 0.82
C SER A 39 -23.34 -3.66 0.84
N ARG A 40 -23.76 -4.06 2.04
CA ARG A 40 -24.89 -5.00 2.27
C ARG A 40 -26.19 -4.28 2.59
N LEU A 41 -26.29 -2.99 2.35
CA LEU A 41 -27.46 -2.20 2.77
C LEU A 41 -28.74 -2.52 2.02
N PHE A 42 -28.67 -2.96 0.77
CA PHE A 42 -29.84 -3.31 -0.05
C PHE A 42 -30.11 -4.81 -0.08
N HIS A 43 -29.08 -5.64 0.01
CA HIS A 43 -29.15 -7.10 -0.07
C HIS A 43 -28.25 -7.76 0.98
N LYS A 44 -28.50 -9.06 1.26
CA LYS A 44 -27.59 -9.86 2.12
C LYS A 44 -26.18 -9.97 1.55
N ASN A 45 -26.03 -9.95 0.21
CA ASN A 45 -24.76 -9.97 -0.48
C ASN A 45 -24.21 -8.55 -0.65
N LEU A 46 -22.88 -8.43 -0.79
CA LEU A 46 -22.21 -7.18 -1.14
C LEU A 46 -22.59 -6.79 -2.57
N ILE A 47 -23.26 -5.67 -2.73
CA ILE A 47 -23.56 -5.08 -4.03
C ILE A 47 -22.83 -3.76 -4.18
N LYS A 48 -22.59 -3.35 -5.40
CA LYS A 48 -21.98 -2.06 -5.72
C LYS A 48 -23.04 -0.97 -5.56
N VAL A 49 -22.65 0.10 -4.87
CA VAL A 49 -23.48 1.26 -4.57
C VAL A 49 -22.68 2.52 -4.79
N TYR A 50 -23.34 3.58 -5.21
CA TYR A 50 -22.77 4.92 -5.25
C TYR A 50 -23.15 5.65 -3.97
N VAL A 51 -22.17 6.26 -3.32
CA VAL A 51 -22.32 6.89 -2.00
C VAL A 51 -21.97 8.36 -2.11
N VAL A 52 -22.84 9.21 -1.59
CA VAL A 52 -22.64 10.66 -1.49
C VAL A 52 -22.68 11.04 -0.02
N PRO A 53 -21.53 11.19 0.66
CA PRO A 53 -21.49 11.65 2.04
C PRO A 53 -21.79 13.15 2.10
N ARG A 54 -22.79 13.53 2.87
CA ARG A 54 -23.12 14.92 3.22
C ARG A 54 -22.80 15.15 4.69
N GLU A 55 -22.91 16.36 5.14
CA GLU A 55 -22.66 16.73 6.55
C GLU A 55 -23.55 15.94 7.50
N ASP A 56 -24.85 15.99 7.27
CA ASP A 56 -25.87 15.41 8.18
C ASP A 56 -26.42 14.07 7.69
N GLN A 57 -26.06 13.62 6.49
CA GLN A 57 -26.61 12.39 5.94
C GLN A 57 -25.63 11.69 4.97
N ILE A 58 -25.94 10.46 4.62
CA ILE A 58 -25.24 9.70 3.58
C ILE A 58 -26.31 9.19 2.61
N ASP A 59 -26.24 9.65 1.37
CA ASP A 59 -27.13 9.19 0.32
C ASP A 59 -26.48 7.99 -0.39
N ILE A 60 -27.25 6.91 -0.58
CA ILE A 60 -26.75 5.65 -1.12
C ILE A 60 -27.68 5.19 -2.23
N TYR A 61 -27.10 5.06 -3.42
CA TYR A 61 -27.81 4.66 -4.64
C TYR A 61 -27.31 3.29 -5.10
N PRO A 62 -28.18 2.33 -5.43
CA PRO A 62 -27.74 1.06 -6.00
C PRO A 62 -27.23 1.27 -7.43
N GLU A 63 -26.24 0.47 -7.83
CA GLU A 63 -25.73 0.48 -9.20
C GLU A 63 -26.56 -0.47 -10.08
N LYS A 64 -26.84 -0.04 -11.31
CA LYS A 64 -27.53 -0.83 -12.34
C LYS A 64 -26.57 -1.58 -13.28
N GLY A 65 -25.24 -1.34 -13.15
CA GLY A 65 -24.20 -1.87 -14.01
C GLY A 65 -23.46 -0.79 -14.80
N HIS A 66 -22.18 -1.03 -15.13
CA HIS A 66 -21.32 -0.11 -15.88
C HIS A 66 -21.21 1.29 -15.25
N ASP A 67 -21.09 1.35 -13.92
CA ASP A 67 -20.97 2.60 -13.16
C ASP A 67 -22.15 3.57 -13.31
N LYS A 68 -23.35 3.04 -13.63
CA LYS A 68 -24.59 3.82 -13.71
C LYS A 68 -25.45 3.58 -12.47
N ILE A 69 -26.04 4.66 -11.95
CA ILE A 69 -26.95 4.61 -10.81
C ILE A 69 -28.29 4.06 -11.27
N ASP A 70 -28.86 3.15 -10.47
CA ASP A 70 -30.24 2.70 -10.69
C ASP A 70 -31.22 3.71 -10.11
N THR A 71 -31.81 4.53 -10.98
CA THR A 71 -32.81 5.53 -10.58
C THR A 71 -34.22 4.94 -10.39
N THR A 72 -34.42 3.65 -10.69
CA THR A 72 -35.70 2.98 -10.48
C THR A 72 -35.88 2.51 -9.04
N VAL A 73 -34.77 2.35 -8.30
CA VAL A 73 -34.78 1.98 -6.90
C VAL A 73 -34.55 3.23 -6.05
N ALA A 74 -35.41 3.40 -5.03
CA ALA A 74 -35.26 4.54 -4.11
C ALA A 74 -33.89 4.51 -3.40
N ALA A 75 -33.24 5.67 -3.31
CA ALA A 75 -32.01 5.83 -2.55
C ALA A 75 -32.26 5.49 -1.07
N LYS A 76 -31.27 4.87 -0.45
CA LYS A 76 -31.25 4.75 1.02
C LYS A 76 -30.50 5.93 1.60
N ILE A 77 -31.12 6.62 2.55
CA ILE A 77 -30.55 7.76 3.23
C ILE A 77 -30.26 7.34 4.67
N ILE A 78 -29.05 7.55 5.11
CA ILE A 78 -28.64 7.37 6.49
C ILE A 78 -28.51 8.77 7.08
N PHE A 79 -29.50 9.16 7.89
CA PHE A 79 -29.49 10.42 8.62
C PHE A 79 -28.66 10.31 9.90
N THR A 80 -28.09 11.42 10.33
CA THR A 80 -27.58 11.55 11.69
C THR A 80 -28.77 11.42 12.65
N PRO A 81 -28.78 10.46 13.58
CA PRO A 81 -29.91 10.32 14.49
C PRO A 81 -29.96 11.49 15.48
N ASP A 82 -31.16 11.93 15.82
CA ASP A 82 -31.39 13.02 16.81
C ASP A 82 -31.06 12.56 18.23
N HIS A 83 -31.20 11.26 18.51
CA HIS A 83 -30.89 10.64 19.80
C HIS A 83 -30.13 9.35 19.60
N MET A 84 -29.32 8.94 20.58
CA MET A 84 -28.61 7.66 20.56
C MET A 84 -29.63 6.51 20.43
N PRO A 85 -29.67 5.79 19.30
CA PRO A 85 -30.46 4.58 19.20
C PRO A 85 -29.86 3.55 20.17
N GLY A 86 -30.68 2.86 20.93
CA GLY A 86 -30.25 1.80 21.86
C GLY A 86 -29.45 0.68 21.19
N ASP A 87 -29.56 0.55 19.88
CA ASP A 87 -28.81 -0.40 19.04
C ASP A 87 -27.88 0.38 18.11
N PHE A 88 -26.57 0.32 18.37
CA PHE A 88 -25.55 1.01 17.59
C PHE A 88 -25.37 0.35 16.23
N LYS A 89 -26.11 0.81 15.23
CA LYS A 89 -25.96 0.30 13.87
C LYS A 89 -24.64 0.77 13.26
N GLU A 90 -23.81 -0.21 12.90
CA GLU A 90 -22.59 0.03 12.15
C GLU A 90 -22.85 -0.15 10.64
N TYR A 91 -22.34 0.78 9.85
CA TYR A 91 -22.41 0.72 8.40
C TYR A 91 -21.04 0.42 7.84
N LEU A 92 -20.96 -0.62 7.00
CA LEU A 92 -19.72 -1.07 6.38
C LEU A 92 -19.76 -0.82 4.89
N PHE A 93 -18.71 -0.15 4.40
CA PHE A 93 -18.48 0.11 2.99
C PHE A 93 -17.10 -0.38 2.60
N HIS A 94 -17.02 -1.10 1.49
CA HIS A 94 -15.77 -1.65 0.94
C HIS A 94 -15.46 -0.96 -0.38
N ARG A 95 -14.21 -0.56 -0.57
CA ARG A 95 -13.72 -0.02 -1.83
C ARG A 95 -12.48 -0.76 -2.27
N ASN A 96 -12.46 -1.21 -3.51
CA ASN A 96 -11.30 -1.84 -4.12
C ASN A 96 -10.61 -0.85 -5.04
N SER A 97 -9.29 -0.80 -5.02
CA SER A 97 -8.49 0.09 -5.86
C SER A 97 -7.13 -0.52 -6.18
N VAL A 98 -6.48 -0.01 -7.20
CA VAL A 98 -5.05 -0.22 -7.41
C VAL A 98 -4.29 0.65 -6.42
N ASP A 99 -3.24 0.10 -5.84
CA ASP A 99 -2.37 0.78 -4.88
C ASP A 99 -0.98 0.95 -5.48
N ILE A 100 -0.52 2.19 -5.56
CA ILE A 100 0.84 2.53 -5.99
C ILE A 100 1.42 3.40 -4.89
N ASP A 101 2.47 2.90 -4.24
CA ASP A 101 3.08 3.55 -3.09
C ASP A 101 4.61 3.45 -3.14
N VAL A 102 5.30 4.31 -2.39
CA VAL A 102 6.72 4.17 -2.10
C VAL A 102 6.87 3.41 -0.79
N ASN A 103 7.58 2.30 -0.86
CA ASN A 103 7.81 1.39 0.25
C ASN A 103 9.27 1.48 0.70
N SER A 104 9.50 1.67 1.99
CA SER A 104 10.83 1.60 2.59
C SER A 104 10.90 0.46 3.59
N THR A 105 11.80 -0.49 3.35
CA THR A 105 12.04 -1.60 4.28
C THR A 105 13.03 -1.16 5.34
N VAL A 106 12.55 -1.07 6.59
CA VAL A 106 13.38 -0.60 7.71
C VAL A 106 14.12 -1.72 8.44
N LEU A 107 13.60 -2.93 8.36
CA LEU A 107 14.17 -4.10 9.02
C LEU A 107 14.14 -5.29 8.07
N LYS A 108 15.28 -5.96 7.90
CA LYS A 108 15.43 -7.16 7.08
C LYS A 108 15.99 -8.32 7.91
N TYR A 109 15.29 -9.42 7.90
CA TYR A 109 15.74 -10.68 8.42
C TYR A 109 16.22 -11.57 7.27
N ARG A 110 17.49 -11.97 7.32
CA ARG A 110 18.09 -12.91 6.37
C ARG A 110 18.33 -14.24 7.08
N PRO A 111 17.75 -15.34 6.60
CA PRO A 111 18.01 -16.67 7.13
C PRO A 111 19.49 -17.05 7.01
N SER A 112 19.91 -18.04 7.80
CA SER A 112 21.27 -18.59 7.74
C SER A 112 21.58 -19.15 6.36
N VAL A 113 22.78 -18.86 5.85
CA VAL A 113 23.26 -19.31 4.55
C VAL A 113 24.73 -19.75 4.68
N SER A 114 25.09 -20.89 4.10
CA SER A 114 26.48 -21.37 4.03
C SER A 114 27.17 -21.44 5.40
N GLY A 115 26.46 -21.86 6.45
CA GLY A 115 26.99 -21.93 7.81
C GLY A 115 27.04 -20.56 8.53
N PHE A 116 26.64 -19.49 7.87
CA PHE A 116 26.55 -18.16 8.45
C PHE A 116 25.23 -18.02 9.24
N PRO A 117 25.24 -17.45 10.46
CA PRO A 117 24.03 -17.32 11.28
C PRO A 117 23.01 -16.36 10.64
N ASN A 118 21.77 -16.43 11.14
CA ASN A 118 20.73 -15.49 10.78
C ASN A 118 21.17 -14.04 11.03
N GLN A 119 20.82 -13.14 10.13
CA GLN A 119 21.13 -11.72 10.27
C GLN A 119 19.86 -10.89 10.35
N LEU A 120 19.89 -9.89 11.22
CA LEU A 120 18.91 -8.82 11.28
C LEU A 120 19.60 -7.52 10.88
N ASN A 121 19.26 -7.01 9.71
CA ASN A 121 19.87 -5.81 9.17
C ASN A 121 18.88 -4.64 9.18
N THR A 122 19.35 -3.51 9.65
CA THR A 122 18.69 -2.22 9.47
C THR A 122 19.39 -1.50 8.34
N SER A 123 18.73 -1.28 7.23
CA SER A 123 19.29 -0.50 6.13
C SER A 123 18.61 0.86 6.08
N ILE A 124 19.41 1.91 6.09
CA ILE A 124 18.93 3.30 6.05
C ILE A 124 18.36 3.62 4.67
N PHE A 125 18.92 3.03 3.61
CA PHE A 125 18.50 3.27 2.24
C PHE A 125 17.94 2.01 1.58
N ASN A 126 16.62 1.91 1.53
CA ASN A 126 15.88 0.89 0.79
C ASN A 126 14.57 1.52 0.29
N GLY A 127 14.62 2.07 -0.90
CA GLY A 127 13.46 2.65 -1.56
C GLY A 127 12.95 1.73 -2.68
N ALA A 128 11.67 1.41 -2.65
CA ALA A 128 11.03 0.60 -3.67
C ALA A 128 9.66 1.18 -4.05
N VAL A 129 9.29 1.01 -5.31
CA VAL A 129 7.94 1.26 -5.78
C VAL A 129 7.12 -0.01 -5.57
N PHE A 130 6.00 0.13 -4.89
CA PHE A 130 5.01 -0.92 -4.68
C PHE A 130 3.84 -0.71 -5.63
N VAL A 131 3.37 -1.81 -6.24
CA VAL A 131 2.15 -1.85 -7.04
C VAL A 131 1.34 -3.05 -6.60
N GLY A 132 0.09 -2.80 -6.19
CA GLY A 132 -0.75 -3.85 -5.63
C GLY A 132 -2.24 -3.60 -5.80
N TYR A 133 -3.00 -4.54 -5.26
CA TYR A 133 -4.44 -4.45 -5.13
C TYR A 133 -4.80 -4.16 -3.68
N ARG A 134 -5.66 -3.16 -3.50
CA ARG A 134 -6.07 -2.65 -2.19
C ARG A 134 -7.56 -2.85 -1.96
N ASN A 135 -7.91 -3.26 -0.77
CA ASN A 135 -9.24 -3.28 -0.24
C ASN A 135 -9.33 -2.34 0.97
N ASP A 136 -10.14 -1.31 0.86
CA ASP A 136 -10.44 -0.36 1.93
C ASP A 136 -11.79 -0.68 2.55
N ILE A 137 -11.84 -0.68 3.88
CA ILE A 137 -13.03 -0.91 4.68
C ILE A 137 -13.30 0.35 5.51
N PHE A 138 -14.42 0.99 5.22
CA PHE A 138 -14.92 2.14 5.97
C PHE A 138 -16.03 1.70 6.90
N LYS A 139 -15.80 1.90 8.19
CA LYS A 139 -16.75 1.59 9.27
C LYS A 139 -17.30 2.88 9.82
N ILE A 140 -18.56 3.11 9.59
CA ILE A 140 -19.27 4.33 9.99
C ILE A 140 -20.14 4.04 11.19
N LYS A 141 -19.98 4.85 12.21
CA LYS A 141 -20.78 4.88 13.44
C LYS A 141 -21.11 6.31 13.80
N TYR A 142 -22.19 6.50 14.52
CA TYR A 142 -22.48 7.75 15.20
C TYR A 142 -22.02 7.67 16.66
N LYS A 143 -21.41 8.73 17.14
CA LYS A 143 -20.91 8.85 18.51
C LYS A 143 -21.33 10.18 19.07
N GLU A 144 -21.73 10.16 20.33
CA GLU A 144 -22.02 11.36 21.10
C GLU A 144 -20.72 12.07 21.46
N ASN A 145 -20.68 13.38 21.25
CA ASN A 145 -19.59 14.25 21.69
C ASN A 145 -19.87 14.78 23.13
N PRO A 146 -18.92 15.47 23.78
CA PRO A 146 -19.13 16.05 25.10
C PRO A 146 -20.24 17.10 25.18
N LEU A 147 -20.75 17.58 24.05
CA LEU A 147 -21.86 18.52 23.95
C LEU A 147 -23.21 17.82 23.76
N TYR A 148 -23.26 16.50 23.93
CA TYR A 148 -24.43 15.64 23.68
C TYR A 148 -24.94 15.66 22.22
N GLU A 149 -24.09 16.05 21.27
CA GLU A 149 -24.42 16.02 19.86
C GLU A 149 -23.90 14.72 19.24
N LEU A 150 -24.71 14.09 18.37
CA LEU A 150 -24.30 12.89 17.64
C LEU A 150 -23.48 13.28 16.40
N LYS A 151 -22.24 12.84 16.35
CA LYS A 151 -21.35 13.06 15.22
C LYS A 151 -20.95 11.75 14.54
N ARG A 152 -20.87 11.82 13.22
CA ARG A 152 -20.38 10.70 12.38
C ARG A 152 -18.91 10.43 12.68
N SER A 153 -18.60 9.19 13.07
CA SER A 153 -17.25 8.69 13.28
C SER A 153 -16.93 7.66 12.22
N THR A 154 -15.97 7.96 11.36
CA THR A 154 -15.50 7.03 10.32
C THR A 154 -14.18 6.42 10.76
N ARG A 155 -14.10 5.08 10.71
CA ARG A 155 -12.85 4.34 10.89
C ARG A 155 -12.49 3.68 9.57
N HIS A 156 -11.25 3.85 9.16
CA HIS A 156 -10.71 3.29 7.95
C HIS A 156 -9.69 2.21 8.26
N TYR A 157 -9.79 1.10 7.54
CA TYR A 157 -8.85 -0.01 7.50
C TYR A 157 -8.55 -0.33 6.04
N GLY A 158 -7.30 -0.43 5.68
CA GLY A 158 -6.84 -0.80 4.34
C GLY A 158 -5.98 -2.05 4.40
N PHE A 159 -6.10 -2.89 3.39
CA PHE A 159 -5.25 -4.04 3.17
C PHE A 159 -4.82 -4.04 1.71
N SER A 160 -3.50 -4.04 1.49
CA SER A 160 -2.91 -4.11 0.13
C SER A 160 -2.02 -5.33 0.01
N ALA A 161 -2.09 -5.98 -1.13
CA ALA A 161 -1.18 -7.06 -1.51
C ALA A 161 -0.65 -6.81 -2.92
N GLY A 162 0.65 -6.94 -3.13
CA GLY A 162 1.24 -6.64 -4.42
C GLY A 162 2.72 -6.97 -4.50
N VAL A 163 3.35 -6.41 -5.53
CA VAL A 163 4.77 -6.58 -5.82
C VAL A 163 5.50 -5.26 -5.60
N PHE A 164 6.78 -5.34 -5.30
CA PHE A 164 7.64 -4.16 -5.22
C PHE A 164 8.96 -4.40 -5.94
N ALA A 165 9.54 -3.33 -6.44
CA ALA A 165 10.88 -3.31 -7.00
C ALA A 165 11.56 -1.98 -6.69
N GLY A 166 12.87 -2.00 -6.44
CA GLY A 166 13.58 -0.80 -6.06
C GLY A 166 15.08 -0.98 -5.91
N LEU A 167 15.68 -0.02 -5.24
CA LEU A 167 17.11 0.03 -4.98
C LEU A 167 17.36 0.13 -3.48
N GLY A 168 18.45 -0.47 -3.05
CA GLY A 168 18.90 -0.40 -1.68
C GLY A 168 20.40 -0.48 -1.56
N THR A 169 20.86 -0.49 -0.32
CA THR A 169 22.25 -0.76 0.01
C THR A 169 22.39 -1.94 0.94
N THR A 170 23.52 -2.62 0.88
CA THR A 170 23.87 -3.73 1.77
C THR A 170 25.33 -3.62 2.19
N PRO A 171 25.65 -3.86 3.47
CA PRO A 171 27.04 -3.89 3.90
C PRO A 171 27.77 -5.08 3.29
N MET A 172 28.87 -4.79 2.64
CA MET A 172 29.81 -5.76 2.10
C MET A 172 31.06 -5.76 2.96
N ASN A 173 31.42 -6.91 3.50
CA ASN A 173 32.58 -7.08 4.35
C ASN A 173 33.14 -8.51 4.21
N GLU A 174 34.21 -8.79 4.92
CA GLU A 174 34.87 -10.10 4.93
C GLU A 174 33.91 -11.26 5.27
N TYR A 175 32.99 -11.05 6.22
CA TYR A 175 32.07 -12.09 6.67
C TYR A 175 31.06 -12.50 5.59
N VAL A 176 30.36 -11.53 4.99
CA VAL A 176 29.33 -11.82 3.96
C VAL A 176 29.90 -12.22 2.61
N THR A 177 31.24 -12.18 2.47
CA THR A 177 31.97 -12.60 1.28
C THR A 177 32.88 -13.80 1.51
N LEU A 178 32.82 -14.44 2.71
CA LEU A 178 33.65 -15.59 3.09
C LEU A 178 35.14 -15.30 2.88
N SER A 179 35.61 -14.16 3.39
CA SER A 179 37.01 -13.69 3.29
C SER A 179 37.54 -13.48 1.86
N ASN A 180 36.64 -13.39 0.85
CA ASN A 180 37.07 -13.10 -0.51
C ASN A 180 37.33 -11.60 -0.76
N ILE A 181 36.86 -10.73 0.13
CA ILE A 181 37.02 -9.26 0.03
C ILE A 181 37.44 -8.73 1.40
N ALA A 182 38.59 -8.06 1.45
CA ALA A 182 39.11 -7.46 2.68
C ALA A 182 38.60 -6.04 2.94
N ILE A 183 37.97 -5.41 1.93
CA ILE A 183 37.50 -4.01 2.03
C ILE A 183 36.03 -4.00 2.45
N GLU A 184 35.71 -3.18 3.43
CA GLU A 184 34.32 -2.94 3.84
C GLU A 184 33.72 -1.74 3.08
N TYR A 185 32.51 -1.92 2.53
CA TYR A 185 31.79 -0.88 1.80
C TYR A 185 30.28 -1.18 1.73
N ASP A 186 29.48 -0.17 1.41
CA ASP A 186 28.07 -0.33 1.12
C ASP A 186 27.84 -0.57 -0.37
N GLY A 187 27.46 -1.80 -0.72
CA GLY A 187 27.13 -2.20 -2.08
C GLY A 187 25.70 -1.86 -2.46
N PHE A 188 25.50 -1.36 -3.68
CA PHE A 188 24.14 -1.15 -4.23
C PHE A 188 23.49 -2.46 -4.63
N VAL A 189 22.23 -2.64 -4.23
CA VAL A 189 21.43 -3.82 -4.56
C VAL A 189 20.16 -3.41 -5.29
N ASN A 190 19.78 -4.21 -6.28
CA ASN A 190 18.41 -4.25 -6.78
C ASN A 190 17.59 -5.11 -5.84
N VAL A 191 16.41 -4.62 -5.47
CA VAL A 191 15.50 -5.26 -4.50
C VAL A 191 14.17 -5.51 -5.18
N GLU A 192 13.66 -6.72 -5.08
CA GLU A 192 12.36 -7.07 -5.66
C GLU A 192 11.65 -8.12 -4.82
N GLY A 193 10.31 -8.15 -4.88
CA GLY A 193 9.56 -9.11 -4.10
C GLY A 193 8.06 -8.84 -4.03
N VAL A 194 7.42 -9.44 -3.03
CA VAL A 194 6.00 -9.29 -2.73
C VAL A 194 5.83 -8.62 -1.38
N ALA A 195 4.77 -7.83 -1.22
CA ALA A 195 4.48 -7.15 0.03
C ALA A 195 2.99 -7.25 0.39
N LEU A 196 2.76 -7.30 1.70
CA LEU A 196 1.45 -7.16 2.32
C LEU A 196 1.48 -5.88 3.16
N ILE A 197 0.58 -4.95 2.91
CA ILE A 197 0.52 -3.66 3.61
C ILE A 197 -0.83 -3.54 4.33
N LEU A 198 -0.77 -3.24 5.61
CA LEU A 198 -1.91 -2.95 6.47
C LEU A 198 -1.93 -1.45 6.76
N SER A 199 -3.04 -0.81 6.43
CA SER A 199 -3.29 0.61 6.70
C SER A 199 -4.29 0.75 7.81
N ILE A 200 -3.90 1.40 8.91
CA ILE A 200 -4.78 1.70 10.05
C ILE A 200 -4.70 3.20 10.28
N ARG A 201 -5.77 3.92 9.96
CA ARG A 201 -5.81 5.39 10.00
C ARG A 201 -4.68 5.99 9.12
N LYS A 202 -3.67 6.62 9.75
CA LYS A 202 -2.53 7.26 9.07
C LYS A 202 -1.26 6.41 9.00
N LEU A 203 -1.25 5.24 9.64
CA LEU A 203 -0.07 4.38 9.70
C LEU A 203 -0.21 3.22 8.73
N ASN A 204 0.83 3.00 7.94
CA ASN A 204 0.97 1.84 7.08
C ASN A 204 2.10 0.97 7.62
N PHE A 205 1.78 -0.28 7.92
CA PHE A 205 2.75 -1.31 8.27
C PHE A 205 2.72 -2.39 7.19
N GLY A 206 3.88 -2.88 6.81
CA GLY A 206 3.94 -3.93 5.82
C GLY A 206 4.96 -5.01 6.16
N PHE A 207 4.72 -6.17 5.55
CA PHE A 207 5.62 -7.30 5.54
C PHE A 207 6.07 -7.53 4.10
N ASN A 208 7.38 -7.58 3.92
CA ASN A 208 8.02 -7.82 2.63
C ASN A 208 8.67 -9.21 2.63
N LEU A 209 8.49 -9.93 1.53
CA LEU A 209 9.28 -11.10 1.18
C LEU A 209 9.97 -10.79 -0.15
N GLY A 210 11.28 -10.71 -0.15
CA GLY A 210 12.03 -10.28 -1.32
C GLY A 210 13.34 -11.02 -1.50
N VAL A 211 13.96 -10.72 -2.64
CA VAL A 211 15.32 -11.10 -2.98
C VAL A 211 16.12 -9.85 -3.32
N GLU A 212 17.43 -9.95 -3.21
CA GLU A 212 18.35 -8.86 -3.53
C GLU A 212 19.45 -9.32 -4.47
N HIS A 213 19.81 -8.45 -5.39
CA HIS A 213 20.88 -8.68 -6.33
C HIS A 213 21.89 -7.55 -6.26
N LEU A 214 23.09 -7.86 -5.78
CA LEU A 214 24.21 -6.92 -5.75
C LEU A 214 24.61 -6.53 -7.18
N MET A 215 24.77 -5.22 -7.42
CA MET A 215 24.93 -4.67 -8.76
C MET A 215 26.40 -4.55 -9.19
N ASP A 216 27.36 -4.81 -8.29
CA ASP A 216 28.80 -4.68 -8.56
C ASP A 216 29.47 -6.04 -8.94
N PRO A 217 30.76 -6.04 -9.35
CA PRO A 217 31.49 -7.25 -9.70
C PRO A 217 31.64 -8.28 -8.57
N ASN A 218 31.55 -7.84 -7.30
CA ASN A 218 31.70 -8.68 -6.11
C ASN A 218 30.46 -9.54 -5.82
N ARG A 219 29.38 -9.37 -6.60
CA ARG A 219 28.14 -10.16 -6.49
C ARG A 219 28.36 -11.67 -6.43
N LYS A 220 29.43 -12.18 -7.07
CA LYS A 220 29.75 -13.61 -7.09
C LYS A 220 30.23 -14.16 -5.75
N PHE A 221 30.70 -13.28 -4.86
CA PHE A 221 31.20 -13.65 -3.53
C PHE A 221 30.16 -13.40 -2.44
N TRP A 222 29.10 -12.64 -2.74
CA TRP A 222 28.10 -12.30 -1.74
C TRP A 222 27.15 -13.48 -1.45
N ILE A 223 27.18 -13.96 -0.19
CA ILE A 223 26.43 -15.14 0.23
C ILE A 223 24.91 -15.00 0.13
N TYR A 224 24.39 -13.76 0.14
CA TYR A 224 22.97 -13.46 0.05
C TYR A 224 22.49 -13.14 -1.36
N GLN A 225 23.32 -13.26 -2.37
CA GLN A 225 22.97 -13.02 -3.78
C GLN A 225 21.77 -13.88 -4.20
N GLY A 226 20.65 -13.21 -4.50
CA GLY A 226 19.40 -13.90 -4.90
C GLY A 226 18.76 -14.76 -3.79
N LYS A 227 19.17 -14.62 -2.55
CA LYS A 227 18.56 -15.34 -1.42
C LYS A 227 17.35 -14.60 -0.88
N PRO A 228 16.31 -15.33 -0.45
CA PRO A 228 15.13 -14.71 0.12
C PRO A 228 15.41 -14.08 1.48
N TRP A 229 14.75 -12.97 1.75
CA TRP A 229 14.73 -12.28 3.03
C TRP A 229 13.30 -11.88 3.40
N LEU A 230 13.05 -11.73 4.69
CA LEU A 230 11.81 -11.19 5.24
C LEU A 230 12.06 -9.77 5.76
N GLY A 231 11.11 -8.87 5.57
CA GLY A 231 11.25 -7.50 6.04
C GLY A 231 9.99 -6.92 6.63
N ILE A 232 10.21 -5.90 7.45
CA ILE A 232 9.15 -5.01 7.93
C ILE A 232 9.33 -3.68 7.23
N CYS A 233 8.27 -3.19 6.61
CA CYS A 233 8.25 -1.87 6.01
C CYS A 233 7.28 -0.94 6.72
N ILE A 234 7.60 0.34 6.69
CA ILE A 234 6.74 1.42 7.14
C ILE A 234 6.52 2.31 5.92
N GLY A 235 5.26 2.49 5.53
CA GLY A 235 4.86 3.41 4.48
C GLY A 235 4.41 4.74 5.11
N LEU A 236 4.95 5.83 4.63
CA LEU A 236 4.38 7.16 4.84
C LEU A 236 3.56 7.47 3.61
N HIS A 237 2.25 7.58 3.78
CA HIS A 237 1.39 8.02 2.70
C HIS A 237 1.62 9.50 2.46
N LEU A 238 2.04 9.82 1.27
CA LEU A 238 2.10 11.20 0.80
C LEU A 238 0.69 11.56 0.29
N ASP A 239 -0.18 12.08 1.19
CA ASP A 239 -1.45 12.72 0.80
C ASP A 239 -1.19 14.15 0.38
#